data_5b84789f2c04c3e8082f3afc934e1c9e
#
_entry.id   5b84789f2c04c3e8082f3afc934e1c9e
#
_cell.length_a   1.000
_cell.length_b   1.000
_cell.length_c   1.000
_cell.angle_alpha   90.00
_cell.angle_beta   90.00
_cell.angle_gamma   90.00
#
_symmetry.space_group_name_H-M   'P 1'
#
loop_
_entity.id
_entity.type
_entity.pdbx_description
1 polymer ?
#
loop_
_entity_poly.entity_id
_entity_poly.type
_entity_poly.pdbx_seq_one_letter_code
_entity_poly.pdbx_strand_id
1 'polypeptide(L)'
;MSTLPEASGEAPSPPSSSPERVLLAILLVVGSTIFFAGGDIGAKLMKETAPAPLATWFRYFVFFLVAMPWALSSRGLSAFRPASYRLQIARGLSAVASTSFFILGLAYLDVPSATTIHFISPIIVMVLSIFVLGETVGIRRWLSAAVGFTGVLLIVRPGTASFQLAALLPLGSATAWAFGALFTRLMKNEPTEVTFMWTGIIGLGVSTLLVLPVFHVPTGRELAYGIGGSLSFTIAHLLFISGLKLAPLSVLAPITYVQLVSAGVLSYLFFGDFPSYYTLMGMGLIAASGLYSAHRERVRHKTPAMPAPPAQ
;
A
#
# COMPACT_ATOMS: atom_id res chain seq x y z
N MET A 1 -5.25 -16.15 60.49
CA MET A 1 -4.62 -16.66 59.26
C MET A 1 -5.72 -16.66 58.19
N SER A 2 -5.76 -15.58 57.43
CA SER A 2 -6.79 -15.34 56.40
C SER A 2 -6.05 -15.50 55.07
N THR A 3 -6.41 -16.56 54.33
CA THR A 3 -5.87 -16.83 52.98
C THR A 3 -6.60 -15.91 51.97
N LEU A 4 -5.84 -15.01 51.35
CA LEU A 4 -6.29 -14.22 50.20
C LEU A 4 -6.43 -15.14 48.97
N PRO A 5 -7.48 -15.05 48.15
CA PRO A 5 -7.57 -15.77 46.89
C PRO A 5 -6.63 -15.14 45.87
N GLU A 6 -5.76 -15.98 45.27
CA GLU A 6 -4.99 -15.63 44.08
C GLU A 6 -5.92 -15.27 42.91
N ALA A 7 -5.91 -14.03 42.53
CA ALA A 7 -6.55 -13.59 41.29
C ALA A 7 -5.67 -14.05 40.12
N SER A 8 -6.05 -15.19 39.50
CA SER A 8 -5.53 -15.61 38.19
C SER A 8 -6.00 -14.61 37.14
N GLY A 9 -5.19 -13.57 36.91
CA GLY A 9 -5.37 -12.61 35.83
C GLY A 9 -5.03 -13.25 34.47
N GLU A 10 -5.92 -14.09 33.96
CA GLU A 10 -5.91 -14.43 32.53
C GLU A 10 -6.20 -13.16 31.73
N ALA A 11 -5.20 -12.67 31.01
CA ALA A 11 -5.40 -11.60 30.03
C ALA A 11 -6.49 -12.05 29.03
N PRO A 12 -7.51 -11.22 28.74
CA PRO A 12 -8.57 -11.60 27.83
C PRO A 12 -7.97 -11.96 26.46
N SER A 13 -8.19 -13.19 26.05
CA SER A 13 -7.87 -13.65 24.70
C SER A 13 -8.51 -12.72 23.67
N PRO A 14 -7.79 -12.29 22.62
CA PRO A 14 -8.38 -11.43 21.59
C PRO A 14 -9.63 -12.11 21.02
N PRO A 15 -10.73 -11.37 20.80
CA PRO A 15 -11.99 -11.94 20.35
C PRO A 15 -11.75 -12.72 19.06
N SER A 16 -12.10 -14.01 19.07
CA SER A 16 -12.09 -14.86 17.88
C SER A 16 -13.01 -14.23 16.85
N SER A 17 -12.45 -13.72 15.75
CA SER A 17 -13.25 -13.16 14.67
C SER A 17 -14.15 -14.27 14.11
N SER A 18 -15.47 -14.08 14.15
CA SER A 18 -16.42 -15.06 13.60
C SER A 18 -16.09 -15.30 12.10
N PRO A 19 -16.32 -16.50 11.57
CA PRO A 19 -16.07 -16.82 10.15
C PRO A 19 -16.72 -15.81 9.19
N GLU A 20 -17.89 -15.29 9.53
CA GLU A 20 -18.59 -14.26 8.76
C GLU A 20 -17.82 -12.93 8.68
N ARG A 21 -17.22 -12.49 9.79
CA ARG A 21 -16.39 -11.27 9.81
C ARG A 21 -15.14 -11.44 8.96
N VAL A 22 -14.52 -12.62 8.99
CA VAL A 22 -13.35 -12.92 8.16
C VAL A 22 -13.71 -12.94 6.68
N LEU A 23 -14.86 -13.53 6.32
CA LEU A 23 -15.35 -13.52 4.94
C LEU A 23 -15.64 -12.11 4.46
N LEU A 24 -16.32 -11.30 5.27
CA LEU A 24 -16.59 -9.89 4.95
C LEU A 24 -15.28 -9.11 4.76
N ALA A 25 -14.28 -9.32 5.63
CA ALA A 25 -12.95 -8.69 5.49
C ALA A 25 -12.29 -9.07 4.17
N ILE A 26 -12.33 -10.34 3.77
CA ILE A 26 -11.80 -10.82 2.49
C ILE A 26 -12.52 -10.14 1.32
N LEU A 27 -13.86 -10.08 1.33
CA LEU A 27 -14.62 -9.43 0.27
C LEU A 27 -14.31 -7.94 0.16
N LEU A 28 -14.16 -7.24 1.29
CA LEU A 28 -13.76 -5.83 1.31
C LEU A 28 -12.36 -5.62 0.72
N VAL A 29 -11.40 -6.50 1.04
CA VAL A 29 -10.04 -6.40 0.49
C VAL A 29 -10.02 -6.77 -0.99
N VAL A 30 -10.75 -7.79 -1.44
CA VAL A 30 -10.89 -8.09 -2.88
C VAL A 30 -11.52 -6.88 -3.61
N GLY A 31 -12.61 -6.33 -3.09
CA GLY A 31 -13.21 -5.11 -3.64
C GLY A 31 -12.21 -3.96 -3.70
N SER A 32 -11.41 -3.75 -2.64
CA SER A 32 -10.38 -2.71 -2.63
C SER A 32 -9.36 -2.87 -3.76
N THR A 33 -8.96 -4.09 -4.09
CA THR A 33 -7.98 -4.34 -5.17
C THR A 33 -8.51 -3.94 -6.54
N ILE A 34 -9.81 -4.16 -6.80
CA ILE A 34 -10.48 -3.74 -8.04
C ILE A 34 -10.51 -2.21 -8.13
N PHE A 35 -10.89 -1.55 -7.04
CA PHE A 35 -10.92 -0.09 -6.99
C PHE A 35 -9.52 0.54 -7.03
N PHE A 36 -8.48 -0.07 -6.46
CA PHE A 36 -7.10 0.39 -6.64
C PHE A 36 -6.70 0.32 -8.12
N ALA A 37 -6.92 -0.82 -8.77
CA ALA A 37 -6.63 -0.97 -10.19
C ALA A 37 -7.45 0.02 -11.05
N GLY A 38 -8.74 0.26 -10.72
CA GLY A 38 -9.56 1.28 -11.35
C GLY A 38 -9.00 2.70 -11.19
N GLY A 39 -8.46 3.02 -10.01
CA GLY A 39 -7.78 4.28 -9.75
C GLY A 39 -6.51 4.45 -10.60
N ASP A 40 -5.77 3.38 -10.83
CA ASP A 40 -4.56 3.38 -11.65
C ASP A 40 -4.89 3.48 -13.15
N ILE A 41 -5.96 2.81 -13.60
CA ILE A 41 -6.51 3.00 -14.96
C ILE A 41 -6.92 4.45 -15.19
N GLY A 42 -7.68 5.06 -14.25
CA GLY A 42 -8.08 6.46 -14.35
C GLY A 42 -6.88 7.41 -14.42
N ALA A 43 -5.83 7.15 -13.64
CA ALA A 43 -4.59 7.92 -13.69
C ALA A 43 -3.86 7.75 -15.04
N LYS A 44 -3.84 6.54 -15.61
CA LYS A 44 -3.25 6.28 -16.93
C LYS A 44 -4.03 6.96 -18.04
N LEU A 45 -5.37 6.87 -18.06
CA LEU A 45 -6.22 7.56 -19.02
C LEU A 45 -6.06 9.07 -18.96
N MET A 46 -5.95 9.63 -17.75
CA MET A 46 -5.69 11.06 -17.59
C MET A 46 -4.31 11.45 -18.12
N LYS A 47 -3.31 10.57 -17.94
CA LYS A 47 -1.93 10.82 -18.40
C LYS A 47 -1.80 10.90 -19.92
N GLU A 48 -2.74 10.36 -20.68
CA GLU A 48 -2.76 10.49 -22.15
C GLU A 48 -2.99 11.93 -22.64
N THR A 49 -3.67 12.75 -21.83
CA THR A 49 -4.08 14.12 -22.18
C THR A 49 -3.50 15.19 -21.25
N ALA A 50 -3.06 14.80 -20.05
CA ALA A 50 -2.61 15.71 -19.00
C ALA A 50 -1.23 15.33 -18.44
N PRO A 51 -0.47 16.31 -17.90
CA PRO A 51 0.78 16.02 -17.21
C PRO A 51 0.58 15.22 -15.92
N ALA A 52 1.53 14.34 -15.57
CA ALA A 52 1.45 13.49 -14.37
C ALA A 52 1.19 14.26 -13.06
N PRO A 53 1.75 15.46 -12.81
CA PRO A 53 1.42 16.24 -11.62
C PRO A 53 -0.05 16.57 -11.48
N LEU A 54 -0.79 16.76 -12.57
CA LEU A 54 -2.23 17.05 -12.52
C LEU A 54 -3.02 15.81 -12.04
N ALA A 55 -2.68 14.60 -12.53
CA ALA A 55 -3.28 13.37 -12.06
C ALA A 55 -2.97 13.11 -10.57
N THR A 56 -1.74 13.39 -10.13
CA THR A 56 -1.35 13.32 -8.72
C THR A 56 -2.15 14.31 -7.86
N TRP A 57 -2.33 15.53 -8.36
CA TRP A 57 -3.11 16.55 -7.67
C TRP A 57 -4.57 16.15 -7.49
N PHE A 58 -5.25 15.64 -8.54
CA PHE A 58 -6.62 15.15 -8.43
C PHE A 58 -6.73 14.01 -7.40
N ARG A 59 -5.73 13.09 -7.36
CA ARG A 59 -5.72 11.99 -6.41
C ARG A 59 -5.71 12.49 -4.95
N TYR A 60 -4.87 13.48 -4.65
CA TYR A 60 -4.81 14.04 -3.28
C TYR A 60 -5.93 15.03 -2.98
N PHE A 61 -6.44 15.75 -3.98
CA PHE A 61 -7.60 16.62 -3.81
C PHE A 61 -8.84 15.82 -3.39
N VAL A 62 -9.20 14.77 -4.12
CA VAL A 62 -10.34 13.92 -3.78
C VAL A 62 -10.10 13.16 -2.46
N PHE A 63 -8.88 12.66 -2.25
CA PHE A 63 -8.51 12.00 -1.00
C PHE A 63 -8.66 12.93 0.20
N PHE A 64 -8.20 14.17 0.09
CA PHE A 64 -8.34 15.19 1.14
C PHE A 64 -9.80 15.51 1.43
N LEU A 65 -10.65 15.65 0.41
CA LEU A 65 -12.08 15.91 0.58
C LEU A 65 -12.82 14.81 1.37
N VAL A 66 -12.29 13.60 1.39
CA VAL A 66 -12.84 12.48 2.16
C VAL A 66 -12.16 12.36 3.54
N ALA A 67 -10.83 12.43 3.57
CA ALA A 67 -10.04 12.22 4.77
C ALA A 67 -10.23 13.32 5.83
N MET A 68 -10.36 14.56 5.38
CA MET A 68 -10.55 15.72 6.27
C MET A 68 -11.88 15.69 7.03
N PRO A 69 -13.06 15.55 6.38
CA PRO A 69 -14.33 15.43 7.09
C PRO A 69 -14.39 14.20 7.99
N TRP A 70 -13.80 13.07 7.56
CA TRP A 70 -13.75 11.87 8.39
C TRP A 70 -12.97 12.10 9.69
N ALA A 71 -11.79 12.70 9.62
CA ALA A 71 -10.99 12.98 10.81
C ALA A 71 -11.69 14.00 11.73
N LEU A 72 -12.29 15.05 11.16
CA LEU A 72 -13.00 16.07 11.93
C LEU A 72 -14.28 15.51 12.60
N SER A 73 -15.04 14.65 11.93
CA SER A 73 -16.22 14.03 12.53
C SER A 73 -15.87 13.04 13.64
N SER A 74 -14.72 12.39 13.56
CA SER A 74 -14.26 11.40 14.55
C SER A 74 -13.53 12.03 15.74
N ARG A 75 -12.79 13.12 15.55
CA ARG A 75 -11.85 13.70 16.51
C ARG A 75 -12.00 15.20 16.71
N GLY A 76 -12.83 15.87 15.92
CA GLY A 76 -12.92 17.34 15.97
C GLY A 76 -11.55 17.99 15.68
N LEU A 77 -11.31 19.17 16.27
CA LEU A 77 -10.06 19.92 16.08
C LEU A 77 -8.82 19.22 16.69
N SER A 78 -8.99 18.21 17.53
CA SER A 78 -7.86 17.45 18.07
C SER A 78 -7.12 16.65 16.99
N ALA A 79 -7.76 16.38 15.83
CA ALA A 79 -7.13 15.76 14.67
C ALA A 79 -5.92 16.54 14.15
N PHE A 80 -5.87 17.85 14.35
CA PHE A 80 -4.72 18.69 13.96
C PHE A 80 -3.53 18.58 14.91
N ARG A 81 -3.65 17.85 16.03
CA ARG A 81 -2.58 17.66 17.02
C ARG A 81 -2.10 16.20 17.01
N PRO A 82 -1.30 15.77 16.02
CA PRO A 82 -0.76 14.42 15.98
C PRO A 82 0.29 14.23 17.07
N ALA A 83 0.55 12.98 17.45
CA ALA A 83 1.60 12.65 18.41
C ALA A 83 3.00 13.09 17.92
N SER A 84 3.24 13.07 16.60
CA SER A 84 4.50 13.54 15.99
C SER A 84 4.26 14.17 14.63
N TYR A 85 4.42 15.49 14.54
CA TYR A 85 4.36 16.22 13.27
C TYR A 85 5.46 15.78 12.30
N ARG A 86 6.68 15.51 12.79
CA ARG A 86 7.82 15.09 11.95
C ARG A 86 7.53 13.79 11.24
N LEU A 87 6.98 12.80 11.96
CA LEU A 87 6.64 11.50 11.37
C LEU A 87 5.45 11.61 10.41
N GLN A 88 4.44 12.43 10.70
CA GLN A 88 3.33 12.68 9.78
C GLN A 88 3.78 13.35 8.49
N ILE A 89 4.68 14.34 8.59
CA ILE A 89 5.27 15.01 7.42
C ILE A 89 6.10 14.02 6.60
N ALA A 90 7.00 13.27 7.23
CA ALA A 90 7.83 12.28 6.53
C ALA A 90 6.98 11.22 5.82
N ARG A 91 5.92 10.72 6.49
CA ARG A 91 4.96 9.78 5.90
C ARG A 91 4.19 10.38 4.74
N GLY A 92 3.68 11.60 4.89
CA GLY A 92 2.95 12.30 3.84
C GLY A 92 3.82 12.57 2.60
N LEU A 93 5.07 13.02 2.81
CA LEU A 93 6.05 13.20 1.73
C LEU A 93 6.36 11.87 1.03
N SER A 94 6.53 10.78 1.78
CA SER A 94 6.74 9.45 1.22
C SER A 94 5.53 9.00 0.40
N ALA A 95 4.31 9.26 0.86
CA ALA A 95 3.09 8.90 0.15
C ALA A 95 2.96 9.67 -1.17
N VAL A 96 3.19 10.99 -1.16
CA VAL A 96 3.10 11.78 -2.40
C VAL A 96 4.23 11.46 -3.38
N ALA A 97 5.44 11.19 -2.90
CA ALA A 97 6.54 10.74 -3.74
C ALA A 97 6.21 9.38 -4.39
N SER A 98 5.71 8.42 -3.61
CA SER A 98 5.26 7.13 -4.12
C SER A 98 4.22 7.29 -5.22
N THR A 99 3.16 8.05 -4.97
CA THR A 99 2.10 8.29 -5.94
C THR A 99 2.61 8.98 -7.21
N SER A 100 3.46 10.00 -7.06
CA SER A 100 4.02 10.75 -8.18
C SER A 100 4.90 9.88 -9.07
N PHE A 101 5.81 9.09 -8.47
CA PHE A 101 6.63 8.15 -9.21
C PHE A 101 5.80 7.07 -9.92
N PHE A 102 4.76 6.55 -9.26
CA PHE A 102 3.88 5.55 -9.85
C PHE A 102 3.14 6.12 -11.08
N ILE A 103 2.46 7.26 -10.91
CA ILE A 103 1.70 7.90 -12.00
C ILE A 103 2.63 8.31 -13.14
N LEU A 104 3.82 8.82 -12.84
CA LEU A 104 4.82 9.12 -13.88
C LEU A 104 5.25 7.86 -14.61
N GLY A 105 5.41 6.74 -13.91
CA GLY A 105 5.72 5.42 -14.50
C GLY A 105 4.64 4.94 -15.49
N LEU A 106 3.36 5.21 -15.21
CA LEU A 106 2.24 4.87 -16.08
C LEU A 106 2.26 5.59 -17.45
N ALA A 107 3.08 6.66 -17.59
CA ALA A 107 3.29 7.30 -18.89
C ALA A 107 4.10 6.42 -19.86
N TYR A 108 4.86 5.47 -19.35
CA TYR A 108 5.82 4.67 -20.11
C TYR A 108 5.56 3.17 -20.01
N LEU A 109 4.84 2.73 -19.00
CA LEU A 109 4.57 1.31 -18.71
C LEU A 109 3.07 1.04 -18.71
N ASP A 110 2.72 -0.22 -19.02
CA ASP A 110 1.37 -0.71 -18.77
C ASP A 110 1.08 -0.81 -17.26
N VAL A 111 -0.20 -0.77 -16.89
CA VAL A 111 -0.61 -0.81 -15.47
C VAL A 111 -0.18 -2.10 -14.79
N PRO A 112 -0.33 -3.30 -15.40
CA PRO A 112 0.14 -4.53 -14.78
C PRO A 112 1.63 -4.55 -14.48
N SER A 113 2.47 -4.10 -15.41
CA SER A 113 3.94 -4.05 -15.21
C SER A 113 4.33 -3.08 -14.11
N ALA A 114 3.78 -1.85 -14.13
CA ALA A 114 4.03 -0.85 -13.10
C ALA A 114 3.57 -1.33 -11.71
N THR A 115 2.36 -1.91 -11.62
CA THR A 115 1.82 -2.46 -10.37
C THR A 115 2.67 -3.62 -9.86
N THR A 116 3.10 -4.52 -10.75
CA THR A 116 3.92 -5.68 -10.35
C THR A 116 5.26 -5.24 -9.79
N ILE A 117 5.94 -4.27 -10.41
CA ILE A 117 7.19 -3.71 -9.89
C ILE A 117 6.96 -3.03 -8.54
N HIS A 118 5.86 -2.29 -8.37
CA HIS A 118 5.51 -1.64 -7.11
C HIS A 118 5.30 -2.67 -5.98
N PHE A 119 4.80 -3.87 -6.28
CA PHE A 119 4.60 -4.94 -5.29
C PHE A 119 5.91 -5.53 -4.72
N ILE A 120 7.10 -5.03 -5.10
CA ILE A 120 8.34 -5.30 -4.37
C ILE A 120 8.41 -4.55 -3.02
N SER A 121 7.54 -3.56 -2.81
CA SER A 121 7.54 -2.71 -1.61
C SER A 121 7.53 -3.49 -0.28
N PRO A 122 6.85 -4.64 -0.09
CA PRO A 122 6.93 -5.40 1.15
C PRO A 122 8.34 -5.95 1.41
N ILE A 123 9.10 -6.27 0.37
CA ILE A 123 10.50 -6.71 0.48
C ILE A 123 11.37 -5.55 0.95
N ILE A 124 11.17 -4.35 0.38
CA ILE A 124 11.89 -3.15 0.81
C ILE A 124 11.54 -2.79 2.25
N VAL A 125 10.26 -2.89 2.66
CA VAL A 125 9.85 -2.71 4.07
C VAL A 125 10.57 -3.69 4.99
N MET A 126 10.70 -4.95 4.60
CA MET A 126 11.43 -5.96 5.36
C MET A 126 12.90 -5.58 5.54
N VAL A 127 13.56 -5.12 4.47
CA VAL A 127 14.97 -4.69 4.53
C VAL A 127 15.11 -3.47 5.44
N LEU A 128 14.25 -2.45 5.28
CA LEU A 128 14.26 -1.25 6.12
C LEU A 128 14.01 -1.56 7.59
N SER A 129 13.16 -2.55 7.90
CA SER A 129 12.86 -2.93 9.30
C SER A 129 14.08 -3.48 10.04
N ILE A 130 15.01 -4.13 9.34
CA ILE A 130 16.28 -4.61 9.92
C ILE A 130 17.12 -3.42 10.41
N PHE A 131 17.30 -2.43 9.55
CA PHE A 131 18.19 -1.29 9.85
C PHE A 131 17.58 -0.28 10.83
N VAL A 132 16.26 -0.07 10.79
CA VAL A 132 15.59 0.98 11.57
C VAL A 132 14.96 0.43 12.85
N LEU A 133 14.39 -0.78 12.82
CA LEU A 133 13.69 -1.38 13.95
C LEU A 133 14.53 -2.45 14.65
N GLY A 134 15.71 -2.80 14.11
CA GLY A 134 16.58 -3.87 14.67
C GLY A 134 15.95 -5.27 14.55
N GLU A 135 14.99 -5.47 13.63
CA GLU A 135 14.33 -6.77 13.45
C GLU A 135 15.31 -7.81 12.88
N THR A 136 15.30 -9.02 13.44
CA THR A 136 16.06 -10.15 12.88
C THR A 136 15.24 -10.86 11.82
N VAL A 137 15.80 -10.97 10.60
CA VAL A 137 15.14 -11.64 9.47
C VAL A 137 15.85 -12.96 9.18
N GLY A 138 15.11 -14.06 9.29
CA GLY A 138 15.65 -15.40 9.02
C GLY A 138 15.90 -15.65 7.52
N ILE A 139 16.82 -16.56 7.21
CA ILE A 139 17.25 -16.91 5.84
C ILE A 139 16.09 -17.19 4.89
N ARG A 140 15.02 -17.80 5.37
CA ARG A 140 13.84 -18.13 4.53
C ARG A 140 13.13 -16.88 3.99
N ARG A 141 13.11 -15.76 4.75
CA ARG A 141 12.56 -14.48 4.27
C ARG A 141 13.49 -13.85 3.23
N TRP A 142 14.80 -14.00 3.38
CA TRP A 142 15.78 -13.58 2.39
C TRP A 142 15.64 -14.34 1.08
N LEU A 143 15.44 -15.67 1.13
CA LEU A 143 15.18 -16.47 -0.07
C LEU A 143 13.88 -16.05 -0.76
N SER A 144 12.82 -15.80 0.01
CA SER A 144 11.57 -15.26 -0.54
C SER A 144 11.79 -13.91 -1.22
N ALA A 145 12.53 -13.01 -0.58
CA ALA A 145 12.88 -11.71 -1.16
C ALA A 145 13.67 -11.85 -2.47
N ALA A 146 14.63 -12.78 -2.54
CA ALA A 146 15.38 -13.05 -3.76
C ALA A 146 14.47 -13.54 -4.91
N VAL A 147 13.50 -14.43 -4.62
CA VAL A 147 12.51 -14.88 -5.61
C VAL A 147 11.66 -13.70 -6.10
N GLY A 148 11.16 -12.85 -5.19
CA GLY A 148 10.39 -11.67 -5.58
C GLY A 148 11.20 -10.68 -6.42
N PHE A 149 12.46 -10.45 -6.05
CA PHE A 149 13.38 -9.59 -6.81
C PHE A 149 13.65 -10.15 -8.21
N THR A 150 13.81 -11.48 -8.36
CA THR A 150 13.91 -12.13 -9.68
C THR A 150 12.68 -11.85 -10.54
N GLY A 151 11.48 -11.83 -9.93
CA GLY A 151 10.24 -11.44 -10.63
C GLY A 151 10.30 -10.02 -11.20
N VAL A 152 10.85 -9.05 -10.43
CA VAL A 152 11.06 -7.68 -10.94
C VAL A 152 12.08 -7.66 -12.08
N LEU A 153 13.21 -8.37 -11.96
CA LEU A 153 14.23 -8.44 -13.01
C LEU A 153 13.68 -9.00 -14.32
N LEU A 154 12.76 -9.96 -14.27
CA LEU A 154 12.10 -10.50 -15.46
C LEU A 154 11.26 -9.45 -16.21
N ILE A 155 10.63 -8.52 -15.48
CA ILE A 155 9.85 -7.45 -16.09
C ILE A 155 10.76 -6.35 -16.61
N VAL A 156 11.73 -5.93 -15.80
CA VAL A 156 12.65 -4.82 -16.11
C VAL A 156 13.63 -5.17 -17.24
N ARG A 157 14.06 -6.44 -17.33
CA ARG A 157 15.01 -6.99 -18.32
C ARG A 157 16.28 -6.12 -18.48
N PRO A 158 17.03 -5.87 -17.42
CA PRO A 158 18.25 -5.04 -17.52
C PRO A 158 19.25 -5.65 -18.50
N GLY A 159 19.90 -4.80 -19.31
CA GLY A 159 20.91 -5.23 -20.29
C GLY A 159 20.37 -5.78 -21.61
N THR A 160 19.04 -5.78 -21.84
CA THR A 160 18.44 -6.17 -23.12
C THR A 160 17.99 -4.93 -23.91
N ALA A 161 17.73 -5.08 -25.22
CA ALA A 161 17.12 -4.04 -26.04
C ALA A 161 15.70 -3.64 -25.57
N SER A 162 15.05 -4.51 -24.78
CA SER A 162 13.73 -4.26 -24.17
C SER A 162 13.83 -3.59 -22.79
N PHE A 163 15.04 -3.23 -22.33
CA PHE A 163 15.21 -2.54 -21.05
C PHE A 163 14.56 -1.17 -21.08
N GLN A 164 13.67 -0.95 -20.12
CA GLN A 164 13.00 0.35 -19.97
C GLN A 164 13.49 1.04 -18.71
N LEU A 165 14.25 2.12 -18.87
CA LEU A 165 14.71 2.94 -17.74
C LEU A 165 13.53 3.47 -16.91
N ALA A 166 12.37 3.63 -17.55
CA ALA A 166 11.11 4.00 -16.90
C ALA A 166 10.67 3.03 -15.79
N ALA A 167 11.14 1.78 -15.79
CA ALA A 167 10.88 0.81 -14.71
C ALA A 167 11.47 1.24 -13.35
N LEU A 168 12.44 2.16 -13.34
CA LEU A 168 12.95 2.77 -12.11
C LEU A 168 11.90 3.65 -11.42
N LEU A 169 10.89 4.16 -12.15
CA LEU A 169 9.84 4.99 -11.57
C LEU A 169 8.93 4.18 -10.61
N PRO A 170 8.31 3.05 -11.00
CA PRO A 170 7.56 2.24 -10.05
C PRO A 170 8.45 1.60 -8.97
N LEU A 171 9.74 1.38 -9.20
CA LEU A 171 10.68 0.96 -8.16
C LEU A 171 10.91 2.08 -7.13
N GLY A 172 11.09 3.33 -7.59
CA GLY A 172 11.12 4.52 -6.73
C GLY A 172 9.83 4.69 -5.93
N SER A 173 8.68 4.45 -6.59
CA SER A 173 7.38 4.42 -5.92
C SER A 173 7.31 3.38 -4.81
N ALA A 174 7.74 2.14 -5.07
CA ALA A 174 7.78 1.06 -4.08
C ALA A 174 8.68 1.42 -2.89
N THR A 175 9.82 2.05 -3.16
CA THR A 175 10.77 2.49 -2.14
C THR A 175 10.16 3.59 -1.27
N ALA A 176 9.56 4.61 -1.87
CA ALA A 176 8.89 5.68 -1.15
C ALA A 176 7.71 5.15 -0.30
N TRP A 177 6.93 4.22 -0.86
CA TRP A 177 5.87 3.52 -0.11
C TRP A 177 6.42 2.77 1.10
N ALA A 178 7.55 2.08 0.95
CA ALA A 178 8.18 1.36 2.04
C ALA A 178 8.61 2.28 3.20
N PHE A 179 9.16 3.46 2.89
CA PHE A 179 9.42 4.49 3.92
C PHE A 179 8.14 4.96 4.58
N GLY A 180 7.07 5.21 3.82
CA GLY A 180 5.76 5.57 4.36
C GLY A 180 5.20 4.52 5.32
N ALA A 181 5.33 3.24 4.97
CA ALA A 181 4.95 2.12 5.82
C ALA A 181 5.80 2.05 7.11
N LEU A 182 7.11 2.29 7.01
CA LEU A 182 8.01 2.36 8.15
C LEU A 182 7.63 3.48 9.11
N PHE A 183 7.39 4.71 8.61
CA PHE A 183 6.94 5.83 9.43
C PHE A 183 5.60 5.55 10.10
N THR A 184 4.68 4.87 9.41
CA THR A 184 3.41 4.43 10.00
C THR A 184 3.63 3.44 11.15
N ARG A 185 4.59 2.50 11.02
CA ARG A 185 4.96 1.58 12.11
C ARG A 185 5.55 2.30 13.33
N LEU A 186 6.31 3.38 13.11
CA LEU A 186 6.84 4.21 14.21
C LEU A 186 5.74 5.00 14.94
N MET A 187 4.58 5.21 14.30
CA MET A 187 3.41 5.91 14.86
C MET A 187 2.31 4.92 15.32
N LYS A 188 2.66 3.87 16.09
CA LYS A 188 1.76 2.78 16.47
C LYS A 188 0.43 3.22 17.11
N ASN A 189 0.47 4.29 17.88
CA ASN A 189 -0.67 4.79 18.67
C ASN A 189 -1.41 5.94 17.97
N GLU A 190 -1.00 6.33 16.77
CA GLU A 190 -1.68 7.38 16.04
C GLU A 190 -2.98 6.85 15.44
N PRO A 191 -4.12 7.55 15.63
CA PRO A 191 -5.37 7.17 15.00
C PRO A 191 -5.29 7.20 13.47
N THR A 192 -5.92 6.22 12.84
CA THR A 192 -5.88 6.05 11.37
C THR A 192 -6.42 7.29 10.66
N GLU A 193 -7.54 7.84 11.14
CA GLU A 193 -8.20 9.03 10.60
C GLU A 193 -7.30 10.27 10.64
N VAL A 194 -6.49 10.44 11.72
CA VAL A 194 -5.51 11.52 11.84
C VAL A 194 -4.39 11.35 10.80
N THR A 195 -3.87 10.14 10.68
CA THR A 195 -2.83 9.83 9.69
C THR A 195 -3.31 10.03 8.26
N PHE A 196 -4.58 9.70 7.97
CA PHE A 196 -5.20 9.94 6.66
C PHE A 196 -5.35 11.43 6.37
N MET A 197 -5.87 12.20 7.32
CA MET A 197 -6.02 13.64 7.18
C MET A 197 -4.66 14.32 6.90
N TRP A 198 -3.63 14.01 7.69
CA TRP A 198 -2.29 14.57 7.50
C TRP A 198 -1.68 14.14 6.16
N THR A 199 -1.92 12.90 5.70
CA THR A 199 -1.51 12.47 4.36
C THR A 199 -2.21 13.28 3.28
N GLY A 200 -3.51 13.55 3.44
CA GLY A 200 -4.29 14.37 2.52
C GLY A 200 -3.78 15.82 2.48
N ILE A 201 -3.53 16.43 3.65
CA ILE A 201 -3.02 17.81 3.75
C ILE A 201 -1.66 17.94 3.06
N ILE A 202 -0.70 17.07 3.42
CA ILE A 202 0.66 17.13 2.88
C ILE A 202 0.65 16.76 1.40
N GLY A 203 -0.10 15.71 1.03
CA GLY A 203 -0.23 15.26 -0.35
C GLY A 203 -0.82 16.34 -1.24
N LEU A 204 -1.92 16.98 -0.82
CA LEU A 204 -2.53 18.09 -1.56
C LEU A 204 -1.59 19.30 -1.64
N GLY A 205 -0.95 19.69 -0.53
CA GLY A 205 -0.02 20.82 -0.52
C GLY A 205 1.15 20.61 -1.48
N VAL A 206 1.84 19.46 -1.39
CA VAL A 206 2.98 19.15 -2.26
C VAL A 206 2.54 18.98 -3.72
N SER A 207 1.46 18.25 -3.99
CA SER A 207 0.97 18.06 -5.36
C SER A 207 0.48 19.38 -5.99
N THR A 208 -0.04 20.32 -5.19
CA THR A 208 -0.36 21.67 -5.65
C THR A 208 0.89 22.39 -6.13
N LEU A 209 1.99 22.35 -5.36
CA LEU A 209 3.27 22.94 -5.79
C LEU A 209 3.81 22.28 -7.07
N LEU A 210 3.67 20.97 -7.20
CA LEU A 210 4.14 20.24 -8.38
C LEU A 210 3.30 20.53 -9.63
N VAL A 211 2.02 20.81 -9.49
CA VAL A 211 1.13 21.06 -10.64
C VAL A 211 1.22 22.51 -11.13
N LEU A 212 1.55 23.48 -10.28
CA LEU A 212 1.58 24.91 -10.65
C LEU A 212 2.36 25.22 -11.94
N PRO A 213 3.58 24.69 -12.19
CA PRO A 213 4.34 25.00 -13.39
C PRO A 213 3.74 24.43 -14.68
N VAL A 214 2.87 23.42 -14.58
CA VAL A 214 2.30 22.70 -15.73
C VAL A 214 0.78 22.74 -15.72
N PHE A 215 0.20 23.59 -14.88
CA PHE A 215 -1.24 23.70 -14.72
C PHE A 215 -1.89 24.24 -16.00
N HIS A 216 -2.97 23.60 -16.40
CA HIS A 216 -3.92 24.10 -17.38
C HIS A 216 -5.34 23.82 -16.86
N VAL A 217 -6.31 24.53 -17.38
CA VAL A 217 -7.72 24.27 -17.04
C VAL A 217 -8.11 22.91 -17.57
N PRO A 218 -8.48 21.95 -16.69
CA PRO A 218 -8.78 20.59 -17.11
C PRO A 218 -9.98 20.55 -18.08
N THR A 219 -9.86 19.77 -19.13
CA THR A 219 -10.97 19.44 -20.03
C THR A 219 -12.00 18.58 -19.32
N GLY A 220 -13.23 18.49 -19.88
CA GLY A 220 -14.26 17.61 -19.31
C GLY A 220 -13.83 16.14 -19.20
N ARG A 221 -13.01 15.66 -20.15
CA ARG A 221 -12.45 14.30 -20.13
C ARG A 221 -11.44 14.13 -18.98
N GLU A 222 -10.54 15.07 -18.79
CA GLU A 222 -9.56 15.07 -17.71
C GLU A 222 -10.23 15.16 -16.33
N LEU A 223 -11.29 15.97 -16.20
CA LEU A 223 -12.11 16.02 -15.00
C LEU A 223 -12.75 14.65 -14.70
N ALA A 224 -13.34 14.01 -15.70
CA ALA A 224 -13.99 12.71 -15.53
C ALA A 224 -12.97 11.63 -15.08
N TYR A 225 -11.81 11.53 -15.74
CA TYR A 225 -10.78 10.57 -15.40
C TYR A 225 -10.06 10.91 -14.08
N GLY A 226 -9.77 12.20 -13.86
CA GLY A 226 -9.13 12.67 -12.64
C GLY A 226 -9.99 12.44 -11.42
N ILE A 227 -11.25 12.85 -11.44
CA ILE A 227 -12.18 12.64 -10.32
C ILE A 227 -12.54 11.17 -10.18
N GLY A 228 -12.93 10.49 -11.26
CA GLY A 228 -13.35 9.09 -11.24
C GLY A 228 -12.25 8.16 -10.76
N GLY A 229 -11.04 8.29 -11.31
CA GLY A 229 -9.86 7.52 -10.87
C GLY A 229 -9.47 7.80 -9.42
N SER A 230 -9.51 9.07 -9.00
CA SER A 230 -9.17 9.46 -7.63
C SER A 230 -10.22 9.00 -6.62
N LEU A 231 -11.51 9.04 -6.99
CA LEU A 231 -12.60 8.52 -6.16
C LEU A 231 -12.48 7.00 -6.01
N SER A 232 -12.21 6.29 -7.11
CA SER A 232 -11.93 4.86 -7.11
C SER A 232 -10.77 4.53 -6.15
N PHE A 233 -9.66 5.23 -6.25
CA PHE A 233 -8.51 5.06 -5.35
C PHE A 233 -8.86 5.34 -3.88
N THR A 234 -9.66 6.35 -3.60
CA THR A 234 -10.09 6.70 -2.23
C THR A 234 -11.03 5.63 -1.66
N ILE A 235 -11.99 5.15 -2.47
CA ILE A 235 -12.88 4.04 -2.08
C ILE A 235 -12.05 2.79 -1.79
N ALA A 236 -11.05 2.47 -2.61
CA ALA A 236 -10.15 1.35 -2.37
C ALA A 236 -9.51 1.41 -0.99
N HIS A 237 -8.99 2.57 -0.59
CA HIS A 237 -8.40 2.77 0.74
C HIS A 237 -9.42 2.57 1.86
N LEU A 238 -10.64 3.10 1.72
CA LEU A 238 -11.69 2.92 2.73
C LEU A 238 -12.09 1.45 2.88
N LEU A 239 -12.26 0.73 1.77
CA LEU A 239 -12.57 -0.70 1.79
C LEU A 239 -11.43 -1.51 2.43
N PHE A 240 -10.18 -1.22 2.06
CA PHE A 240 -9.00 -1.89 2.60
C PHE A 240 -8.90 -1.73 4.12
N ILE A 241 -9.02 -0.49 4.62
CA ILE A 241 -8.96 -0.22 6.06
C ILE A 241 -10.14 -0.86 6.79
N SER A 242 -11.34 -0.83 6.20
CA SER A 242 -12.50 -1.48 6.78
C SER A 242 -12.29 -2.99 6.91
N GLY A 243 -11.66 -3.63 5.91
CA GLY A 243 -11.25 -5.02 5.99
C GLY A 243 -10.25 -5.28 7.13
N LEU A 244 -9.24 -4.41 7.28
CA LEU A 244 -8.22 -4.54 8.34
C LEU A 244 -8.80 -4.42 9.76
N LYS A 245 -9.94 -3.76 9.95
CA LYS A 245 -10.64 -3.70 11.23
C LYS A 245 -11.37 -5.00 11.59
N LEU A 246 -11.67 -5.86 10.60
CA LEU A 246 -12.46 -7.07 10.76
C LEU A 246 -11.62 -8.34 10.87
N ALA A 247 -10.41 -8.35 10.28
CA ALA A 247 -9.53 -9.51 10.31
C ALA A 247 -8.05 -9.11 10.38
N PRO A 248 -7.19 -9.97 10.95
CA PRO A 248 -5.75 -9.70 11.05
C PRO A 248 -5.09 -9.53 9.68
N LEU A 249 -4.11 -8.63 9.60
CA LEU A 249 -3.34 -8.38 8.37
C LEU A 249 -2.71 -9.67 7.82
N SER A 250 -2.28 -10.59 8.67
CA SER A 250 -1.73 -11.88 8.26
C SER A 250 -2.72 -12.76 7.47
N VAL A 251 -4.03 -12.53 7.62
CA VAL A 251 -5.07 -13.19 6.82
C VAL A 251 -5.26 -12.46 5.50
N LEU A 252 -5.21 -11.13 5.51
CA LEU A 252 -5.58 -10.27 4.40
C LEU A 252 -4.40 -9.96 3.46
N ALA A 253 -3.16 -9.96 3.95
CA ALA A 253 -1.99 -9.66 3.13
C ALA A 253 -1.88 -10.53 1.85
N PRO A 254 -2.14 -11.86 1.89
CA PRO A 254 -2.17 -12.65 0.66
C PRO A 254 -3.22 -12.19 -0.35
N ILE A 255 -4.35 -11.69 0.13
CA ILE A 255 -5.47 -11.26 -0.71
C ILE A 255 -5.11 -10.01 -1.52
N THR A 256 -4.21 -9.16 -1.01
CA THR A 256 -3.79 -7.96 -1.75
C THR A 256 -3.14 -8.27 -3.10
N TYR A 257 -2.56 -9.46 -3.29
CA TYR A 257 -1.99 -9.87 -4.57
C TYR A 257 -3.04 -10.07 -5.67
N VAL A 258 -4.34 -10.17 -5.31
CA VAL A 258 -5.45 -10.13 -6.28
C VAL A 258 -5.41 -8.82 -7.08
N GLN A 259 -4.79 -7.74 -6.57
CA GLN A 259 -4.62 -6.50 -7.32
C GLN A 259 -3.82 -6.68 -8.62
N LEU A 260 -2.87 -7.62 -8.67
CA LEU A 260 -2.14 -7.92 -9.89
C LEU A 260 -3.10 -8.46 -10.98
N VAL A 261 -4.02 -9.33 -10.58
CA VAL A 261 -5.06 -9.85 -11.49
C VAL A 261 -6.02 -8.75 -11.90
N SER A 262 -6.50 -7.94 -10.93
CA SER A 262 -7.40 -6.81 -11.20
C SER A 262 -6.76 -5.80 -12.16
N ALA A 263 -5.47 -5.47 -11.97
CA ALA A 263 -4.72 -4.59 -12.86
C ALA A 263 -4.61 -5.17 -14.28
N GLY A 264 -4.32 -6.46 -14.42
CA GLY A 264 -4.26 -7.15 -15.72
C GLY A 264 -5.59 -7.13 -16.44
N VAL A 265 -6.67 -7.52 -15.75
CA VAL A 265 -8.02 -7.59 -16.34
C VAL A 265 -8.50 -6.19 -16.75
N LEU A 266 -8.38 -5.19 -15.87
CA LEU A 266 -8.81 -3.83 -16.20
C LEU A 266 -7.93 -3.21 -17.30
N SER A 267 -6.61 -3.45 -17.31
CA SER A 267 -5.75 -2.97 -18.39
C SER A 267 -6.19 -3.55 -19.75
N TYR A 268 -6.50 -4.84 -19.80
CA TYR A 268 -7.02 -5.46 -21.01
C TYR A 268 -8.35 -4.86 -21.45
N LEU A 269 -9.29 -4.65 -20.52
CA LEU A 269 -10.62 -4.11 -20.84
C LEU A 269 -10.57 -2.66 -21.34
N PHE A 270 -9.68 -1.84 -20.80
CA PHE A 270 -9.63 -0.40 -21.13
C PHE A 270 -8.65 -0.05 -22.27
N PHE A 271 -7.55 -0.80 -22.39
CA PHE A 271 -6.49 -0.49 -23.35
C PHE A 271 -6.28 -1.60 -24.39
N GLY A 272 -6.89 -2.79 -24.22
CA GLY A 272 -6.61 -3.96 -25.04
C GLY A 272 -5.24 -4.61 -24.75
N ASP A 273 -4.50 -4.09 -23.79
CA ASP A 273 -3.15 -4.51 -23.45
C ASP A 273 -3.18 -5.77 -22.58
N PHE A 274 -2.87 -6.93 -23.17
CA PHE A 274 -2.66 -8.14 -22.38
C PHE A 274 -1.24 -8.16 -21.81
N PRO A 275 -1.08 -8.50 -20.51
CA PRO A 275 0.25 -8.55 -19.89
C PRO A 275 1.20 -9.46 -20.67
N SER A 276 2.44 -8.99 -20.92
CA SER A 276 3.44 -9.79 -21.58
C SER A 276 3.75 -11.08 -20.82
N TYR A 277 4.26 -12.11 -21.51
CA TYR A 277 4.69 -13.35 -20.87
C TYR A 277 5.64 -13.12 -19.69
N TYR A 278 6.58 -12.19 -19.83
CA TYR A 278 7.51 -11.83 -18.76
C TYR A 278 6.82 -11.10 -17.59
N THR A 279 5.82 -10.27 -17.90
CA THR A 279 4.99 -9.63 -16.85
C THR A 279 4.22 -10.70 -16.07
N LEU A 280 3.59 -11.67 -16.77
CA LEU A 280 2.88 -12.77 -16.13
C LEU A 280 3.79 -13.63 -15.23
N MET A 281 4.99 -13.97 -15.72
CA MET A 281 5.97 -14.70 -14.92
C MET A 281 6.42 -13.89 -13.68
N GLY A 282 6.70 -12.59 -13.87
CA GLY A 282 7.06 -11.70 -12.77
C GLY A 282 5.95 -11.57 -11.72
N MET A 283 4.71 -11.41 -12.17
CA MET A 283 3.52 -11.41 -11.30
C MET A 283 3.44 -12.70 -10.48
N GLY A 284 3.62 -13.86 -11.12
CA GLY A 284 3.60 -15.17 -10.46
C GLY A 284 4.69 -15.30 -9.39
N LEU A 285 5.93 -14.89 -9.69
CA LEU A 285 7.05 -14.95 -8.75
C LEU A 285 6.87 -14.00 -7.56
N ILE A 286 6.43 -12.77 -7.82
CA ILE A 286 6.20 -11.77 -6.76
C ILE A 286 5.03 -12.22 -5.87
N ALA A 287 3.93 -12.69 -6.45
CA ALA A 287 2.80 -13.22 -5.69
C ALA A 287 3.21 -14.43 -4.85
N ALA A 288 3.93 -15.40 -5.42
CA ALA A 288 4.41 -16.58 -4.70
C ALA A 288 5.36 -16.20 -3.55
N SER A 289 6.28 -15.26 -3.77
CA SER A 289 7.18 -14.71 -2.76
C SER A 289 6.41 -14.07 -1.59
N GLY A 290 5.44 -13.20 -1.92
CA GLY A 290 4.62 -12.51 -0.92
C GLY A 290 3.72 -13.46 -0.13
N LEU A 291 3.07 -14.42 -0.81
CA LEU A 291 2.24 -15.45 -0.18
C LEU A 291 3.06 -16.31 0.79
N TYR A 292 4.26 -16.74 0.37
CA TYR A 292 5.17 -17.50 1.23
C TYR A 292 5.61 -16.69 2.47
N SER A 293 5.98 -15.42 2.29
CA SER A 293 6.36 -14.53 3.38
C SER A 293 5.22 -14.36 4.39
N ALA A 294 3.99 -14.13 3.92
CA ALA A 294 2.79 -13.99 4.75
C ALA A 294 2.46 -15.29 5.50
N HIS A 295 2.59 -16.45 4.84
CA HIS A 295 2.39 -17.75 5.48
C HIS A 295 3.38 -17.98 6.63
N ARG A 296 4.66 -17.69 6.41
CA ARG A 296 5.71 -17.84 7.43
C ARG A 296 5.51 -16.93 8.64
N GLU A 297 5.00 -15.72 8.43
CA GLU A 297 4.67 -14.81 9.52
C GLU A 297 3.56 -15.37 10.40
N ARG A 298 2.51 -15.96 9.81
CA ARG A 298 1.45 -16.67 10.54
C ARG A 298 1.97 -17.81 11.41
N VAL A 299 2.88 -18.64 10.86
CA VAL A 299 3.45 -19.78 11.57
C VAL A 299 4.28 -19.32 12.77
N ARG A 300 5.06 -18.24 12.61
CA ARG A 300 5.90 -17.70 13.70
C ARG A 300 5.08 -17.15 14.87
N HIS A 301 3.96 -16.49 14.60
CA HIS A 301 3.06 -15.97 15.65
C HIS A 301 2.26 -17.06 16.39
N LYS A 302 2.15 -18.27 15.83
CA LYS A 302 1.48 -19.40 16.48
C LYS A 302 2.38 -20.24 17.38
N THR A 303 3.71 -20.09 17.27
CA THR A 303 4.65 -20.81 18.14
C THR A 303 4.90 -19.96 19.38
N PRO A 304 4.42 -20.37 20.58
CA PRO A 304 4.72 -19.66 21.82
C PRO A 304 6.24 -19.61 22.01
N ALA A 305 6.75 -18.47 22.52
CA ALA A 305 8.13 -18.42 22.97
C ALA A 305 8.33 -19.52 24.03
N MET A 306 9.29 -20.43 23.82
CA MET A 306 9.67 -21.40 24.85
C MET A 306 10.00 -20.63 26.14
N PRO A 307 9.46 -21.01 27.30
CA PRO A 307 9.84 -20.38 28.55
C PRO A 307 11.36 -20.47 28.71
N ALA A 308 11.95 -19.36 29.20
CA ALA A 308 13.37 -19.33 29.51
C ALA A 308 13.70 -20.48 30.47
N PRO A 309 14.82 -21.20 30.28
CA PRO A 309 15.22 -22.23 31.23
C PRO A 309 15.36 -21.60 32.60
N PRO A 310 14.99 -22.33 33.68
CA PRO A 310 15.13 -21.81 35.03
C PRO A 310 16.60 -21.47 35.29
N ALA A 311 16.83 -20.31 35.90
CA ALA A 311 18.15 -19.86 36.30
C ALA A 311 18.71 -20.89 37.29
N GLN A 312 19.88 -21.49 36.99
CA GLN A 312 20.63 -22.35 37.86
C GLN A 312 21.38 -21.55 38.90
#